data_eb440048a62c93a571f5082f9bdd059f
#
_entry.id   eb440048a62c93a571f5082f9bdd059f
#
_cell.length_a   1.000
_cell.length_b   1.000
_cell.length_c   1.000
_cell.angle_alpha   90.00
_cell.angle_beta   90.00
_cell.angle_gamma   90.00
#
_symmetry.space_group_name_H-M   'P 1'
#
loop_
_entity.id
_entity.type
_entity.pdbx_description
1 polymer ?
#
loop_
_entity_poly.entity_id
_entity_poly.type
_entity_poly.pdbx_seq_one_letter_code
_entity_poly.pdbx_strand_id
1 'polypeptide(L)'
;MGAWRLNGSRDRHLIGVTLGTGFGACFIVDGCYATYGPGVPIGGELWNYPFRGVIAEDYVSTRWFEKRFAELTGEAIQGVKGMIDLYQAGKYKTETEQVFREFSNSFGEIMVPFMTRFNADMLVIGGGMVLSEQYFLPLISQYMKANGINASIMTVADTTTAIIAGAAALCDLI
;
A
#
# COMPACT_ATOMS: atom_id res chain seq x y z
N MET A 1 -12.19 -3.34 6.04
CA MET A 1 -13.26 -4.24 6.54
C MET A 1 -13.33 -5.56 5.78
N GLY A 2 -13.45 -5.59 4.46
CA GLY A 2 -13.58 -6.83 3.71
C GLY A 2 -12.44 -7.83 3.92
N ALA A 3 -11.18 -7.38 3.85
CA ALA A 3 -10.02 -8.24 4.08
C ALA A 3 -9.95 -8.78 5.51
N TRP A 4 -10.37 -8.00 6.50
CA TRP A 4 -10.44 -8.42 7.90
C TRP A 4 -11.46 -9.56 8.10
N ARG A 5 -12.67 -9.43 7.51
CA ARG A 5 -13.69 -10.48 7.60
C ARG A 5 -13.32 -11.76 6.85
N LEU A 6 -12.69 -11.64 5.68
CA LEU A 6 -12.29 -12.80 4.87
C LEU A 6 -11.21 -13.66 5.54
N ASN A 7 -10.33 -13.04 6.34
CA ASN A 7 -9.21 -13.74 6.97
C ASN A 7 -9.47 -14.15 8.42
N GLY A 8 -10.64 -13.84 8.99
CA GLY A 8 -10.98 -14.19 10.37
C GLY A 8 -9.97 -13.64 11.40
N SER A 9 -9.33 -12.52 11.06
CA SER A 9 -8.28 -11.92 11.89
C SER A 9 -8.82 -11.55 13.27
N ARG A 10 -8.01 -11.84 14.30
CA ARG A 10 -8.24 -11.39 15.68
C ARG A 10 -7.52 -10.07 15.97
N ASP A 11 -6.86 -9.51 14.97
CA ASP A 11 -6.10 -8.27 15.12
C ASP A 11 -7.07 -7.12 15.39
N ARG A 12 -6.74 -6.33 16.40
CA ARG A 12 -7.60 -5.24 16.87
C ARG A 12 -7.41 -3.97 16.06
N HIS A 13 -6.16 -3.68 15.67
CA HIS A 13 -5.77 -2.49 14.94
C HIS A 13 -5.22 -2.86 13.57
N LEU A 14 -6.02 -2.64 12.54
CA LEU A 14 -5.64 -2.95 11.17
C LEU A 14 -5.58 -1.67 10.33
N ILE A 15 -4.52 -1.52 9.54
CA ILE A 15 -4.44 -0.52 8.47
C ILE A 15 -4.59 -1.25 7.14
N GLY A 16 -5.60 -0.88 6.36
CA GLY A 16 -5.76 -1.31 4.99
C GLY A 16 -5.31 -0.22 4.04
N VAL A 17 -4.56 -0.60 3.00
CA VAL A 17 -4.19 0.30 1.91
C VAL A 17 -4.51 -0.31 0.56
N THR A 18 -4.83 0.52 -0.41
CA THR A 18 -4.97 0.13 -1.81
C THR A 18 -3.95 0.84 -2.67
N LEU A 19 -3.19 0.07 -3.45
CA LEU A 19 -2.14 0.55 -4.35
C LEU A 19 -2.57 0.31 -5.80
N GLY A 20 -2.67 1.39 -6.57
CA GLY A 20 -3.11 1.37 -7.96
C GLY A 20 -2.86 2.71 -8.64
N THR A 21 -3.83 3.22 -9.41
CA THR A 21 -3.79 4.57 -9.99
C THR A 21 -3.77 5.66 -8.93
N GLY A 22 -4.27 5.33 -7.72
CA GLY A 22 -4.23 6.17 -6.54
C GLY A 22 -3.77 5.39 -5.30
N PHE A 23 -3.76 6.07 -4.15
CA PHE A 23 -3.38 5.57 -2.84
C PHE A 23 -4.53 5.71 -1.85
N GLY A 24 -5.28 4.63 -1.63
CA GLY A 24 -6.36 4.60 -0.62
C GLY A 24 -5.86 4.03 0.70
N ALA A 25 -6.47 4.49 1.81
CA ALA A 25 -6.22 3.94 3.14
C ALA A 25 -7.51 3.82 3.95
N CYS A 26 -7.51 2.90 4.91
CA CYS A 26 -8.54 2.80 5.94
C CYS A 26 -7.92 2.29 7.25
N PHE A 27 -8.50 2.72 8.35
CA PHE A 27 -8.11 2.32 9.69
C PHE A 27 -9.26 1.58 10.36
N ILE A 28 -8.98 0.44 10.98
CA ILE A 28 -9.99 -0.43 11.58
C ILE A 28 -9.56 -0.75 13.01
N VAL A 29 -10.45 -0.50 13.97
CA VAL A 29 -10.30 -0.84 15.39
C VAL A 29 -11.40 -1.81 15.77
N ASP A 30 -11.05 -2.98 16.24
CA ASP A 30 -11.99 -4.04 16.66
C ASP A 30 -13.10 -4.32 15.61
N GLY A 31 -12.72 -4.28 14.32
CA GLY A 31 -13.64 -4.50 13.21
C GLY A 31 -14.46 -3.29 12.77
N CYS A 32 -14.32 -2.14 13.42
CA CYS A 32 -15.03 -0.91 13.08
C CYS A 32 -14.10 0.08 12.36
N TYR A 33 -14.64 0.78 11.36
CA TYR A 33 -13.91 1.82 10.64
C TYR A 33 -13.68 3.03 11.55
N ALA A 34 -12.42 3.49 11.59
CA ALA A 34 -12.01 4.65 12.37
C ALA A 34 -11.61 5.82 11.45
N THR A 35 -12.22 6.99 11.67
CA THR A 35 -11.92 8.24 10.95
C THR A 35 -11.21 9.26 11.83
N TYR A 36 -10.99 8.94 13.10
CA TYR A 36 -10.29 9.75 14.09
C TYR A 36 -9.70 8.85 15.19
N GLY A 37 -8.80 9.39 15.96
CA GLY A 37 -8.17 8.69 17.07
C GLY A 37 -6.64 8.71 17.00
N PRO A 38 -5.96 8.11 17.99
CA PRO A 38 -4.51 8.06 18.02
C PRO A 38 -3.94 7.38 16.77
N GLY A 39 -3.11 8.08 16.01
CA GLY A 39 -2.48 7.56 14.79
C GLY A 39 -3.40 7.46 13.58
N VAL A 40 -4.68 7.85 13.68
CA VAL A 40 -5.60 7.95 12.55
C VAL A 40 -5.53 9.36 11.97
N PRO A 41 -5.21 9.54 10.67
CA PRO A 41 -5.27 10.85 10.03
C PRO A 41 -6.72 11.35 9.95
N ILE A 42 -6.88 12.65 9.80
CA ILE A 42 -8.20 13.26 9.65
C ILE A 42 -8.92 12.63 8.45
N GLY A 43 -10.13 12.13 8.67
CA GLY A 43 -10.90 11.41 7.66
C GLY A 43 -10.47 9.96 7.42
N GLY A 44 -9.42 9.47 8.07
CA GLY A 44 -8.92 8.10 7.88
C GLY A 44 -8.21 7.87 6.54
N GLU A 45 -7.80 8.94 5.85
CA GLU A 45 -7.23 8.89 4.50
C GLU A 45 -5.75 9.28 4.50
N LEU A 46 -4.96 8.68 3.60
CA LEU A 46 -3.52 8.94 3.48
C LEU A 46 -3.08 9.47 2.11
N TRP A 47 -3.93 9.45 1.11
CA TRP A 47 -3.57 9.89 -0.25
C TRP A 47 -3.01 11.31 -0.30
N ASN A 48 -3.59 12.23 0.49
CA ASN A 48 -3.23 13.64 0.56
C ASN A 48 -2.25 13.98 1.69
N TYR A 49 -1.69 12.97 2.35
CA TYR A 49 -0.70 13.20 3.42
C TYR A 49 0.52 13.95 2.87
N PRO A 50 0.95 15.06 3.51
CA PRO A 50 2.10 15.81 3.05
C PRO A 50 3.38 14.98 3.11
N PHE A 51 4.05 14.83 1.98
CA PHE A 51 5.25 14.02 1.85
C PHE A 51 6.24 14.65 0.86
N ARG A 52 7.43 15.00 1.33
CA ARG A 52 8.54 15.55 0.53
C ARG A 52 8.12 16.73 -0.37
N GLY A 53 7.27 17.64 0.15
CA GLY A 53 6.83 18.84 -0.56
C GLY A 53 5.63 18.67 -1.50
N VAL A 54 5.11 17.45 -1.63
CA VAL A 54 3.88 17.11 -2.37
C VAL A 54 3.01 16.18 -1.52
N ILE A 55 2.19 15.33 -2.09
CA ILE A 55 1.34 14.39 -1.36
C ILE A 55 1.83 12.95 -1.48
N ALA A 56 1.43 12.09 -0.55
CA ALA A 56 1.83 10.69 -0.49
C ALA A 56 1.50 9.93 -1.79
N GLU A 57 0.32 10.17 -2.39
CA GLU A 57 -0.09 9.53 -3.63
C GLU A 57 0.89 9.78 -4.79
N ASP A 58 1.57 10.93 -4.81
CA ASP A 58 2.56 11.25 -5.85
C ASP A 58 3.79 10.35 -5.80
N TYR A 59 4.00 9.58 -4.71
CA TYR A 59 5.13 8.66 -4.53
C TYR A 59 4.73 7.18 -4.51
N VAL A 60 3.45 6.88 -4.28
CA VAL A 60 3.02 5.49 -4.08
C VAL A 60 1.86 5.07 -5.00
N SER A 61 1.76 5.70 -6.17
CA SER A 61 0.77 5.36 -7.22
C SER A 61 1.43 4.82 -8.48
N THR A 62 0.65 4.18 -9.34
CA THR A 62 1.10 3.71 -10.66
C THR A 62 1.74 4.82 -11.50
N ARG A 63 1.19 6.05 -11.43
CA ARG A 63 1.72 7.22 -12.14
C ARG A 63 3.16 7.55 -11.74
N TRP A 64 3.51 7.34 -10.46
CA TRP A 64 4.87 7.53 -10.00
C TRP A 64 5.84 6.54 -10.66
N PHE A 65 5.46 5.27 -10.79
CA PHE A 65 6.28 4.25 -11.48
C PHE A 65 6.53 4.64 -12.94
N GLU A 66 5.49 5.06 -13.65
CA GLU A 66 5.60 5.48 -15.06
C GLU A 66 6.56 6.65 -15.21
N LYS A 67 6.39 7.69 -14.39
CA LYS A 67 7.24 8.87 -14.37
C LYS A 67 8.69 8.51 -14.04
N ARG A 68 8.89 7.78 -12.93
CA ARG A 68 10.22 7.48 -12.43
C ARG A 68 11.00 6.56 -13.35
N PHE A 69 10.35 5.59 -13.95
CA PHE A 69 10.96 4.72 -14.93
C PHE A 69 11.38 5.50 -16.19
N ALA A 70 10.53 6.38 -16.70
CA ALA A 70 10.87 7.23 -17.83
C ALA A 70 12.04 8.18 -17.53
N GLU A 71 12.13 8.72 -16.30
CA GLU A 71 13.27 9.55 -15.87
C GLU A 71 14.61 8.79 -15.92
N LEU A 72 14.59 7.50 -15.56
CA LEU A 72 15.81 6.68 -15.49
C LEU A 72 16.23 6.10 -16.85
N THR A 73 15.26 5.78 -17.71
CA THR A 73 15.50 4.99 -18.94
C THR A 73 15.24 5.77 -20.23
N GLY A 74 14.48 6.86 -20.16
CA GLY A 74 13.93 7.53 -21.34
C GLY A 74 12.77 6.76 -22.00
N GLU A 75 12.39 5.58 -21.48
CA GLU A 75 11.35 4.71 -22.03
C GLU A 75 10.00 4.96 -21.34
N ALA A 76 8.95 5.12 -22.12
CA ALA A 76 7.59 5.23 -21.59
C ALA A 76 6.99 3.83 -21.39
N ILE A 77 6.35 3.61 -20.25
CA ILE A 77 5.65 2.36 -19.92
C ILE A 77 4.18 2.64 -19.63
N GLN A 78 3.36 1.60 -19.70
CA GLN A 78 1.98 1.66 -19.27
C GLN A 78 1.81 0.79 -18.01
N GLY A 79 1.70 1.46 -16.86
CA GLY A 79 1.56 0.80 -15.56
C GLY A 79 2.81 0.03 -15.12
N VAL A 80 2.73 -0.53 -13.93
CA VAL A 80 3.81 -1.36 -13.35
C VAL A 80 4.07 -2.62 -14.18
N LYS A 81 3.01 -3.17 -14.81
CA LYS A 81 3.14 -4.35 -15.67
C LYS A 81 4.08 -4.10 -16.84
N GLY A 82 3.96 -2.96 -17.53
CA GLY A 82 4.85 -2.63 -18.66
C GLY A 82 6.33 -2.60 -18.26
N MET A 83 6.65 -2.09 -17.07
CA MET A 83 8.00 -2.13 -16.51
C MET A 83 8.48 -3.56 -16.27
N ILE A 84 7.62 -4.41 -15.71
CA ILE A 84 7.93 -5.81 -15.42
C ILE A 84 8.13 -6.61 -16.71
N ASP A 85 7.32 -6.38 -17.74
CA ASP A 85 7.48 -7.04 -19.05
C ASP A 85 8.86 -6.75 -19.65
N LEU A 86 9.34 -5.49 -19.57
CA LEU A 86 10.69 -5.14 -19.99
C LEU A 86 11.79 -5.79 -19.14
N TYR A 87 11.60 -5.82 -17.83
CA TYR A 87 12.51 -6.51 -16.90
C TYR A 87 12.66 -8.01 -17.22
N GLN A 88 11.54 -8.68 -17.46
CA GLN A 88 11.52 -10.10 -17.82
C GLN A 88 12.17 -10.37 -19.20
N ALA A 89 12.06 -9.42 -20.11
CA ALA A 89 12.76 -9.44 -21.40
C ALA A 89 14.27 -9.14 -21.27
N GLY A 90 14.79 -8.97 -20.05
CA GLY A 90 16.20 -8.69 -19.79
C GLY A 90 16.63 -7.25 -19.94
N LYS A 91 15.68 -6.32 -20.16
CA LYS A 91 15.93 -4.89 -20.31
C LYS A 91 15.74 -4.15 -18.98
N TYR A 92 16.52 -3.09 -18.77
CA TYR A 92 16.38 -2.15 -17.65
C TYR A 92 16.28 -2.80 -16.26
N LYS A 93 17.05 -3.87 -16.03
CA LYS A 93 16.99 -4.64 -14.77
C LYS A 93 17.37 -3.79 -13.57
N THR A 94 18.50 -3.08 -13.67
CA THR A 94 18.99 -2.21 -12.60
C THR A 94 18.03 -1.08 -12.29
N GLU A 95 17.49 -0.44 -13.31
CA GLU A 95 16.56 0.68 -13.20
C GLU A 95 15.24 0.21 -12.58
N THR A 96 14.72 -0.93 -13.01
CA THR A 96 13.50 -1.53 -12.45
C THR A 96 13.68 -1.87 -10.96
N GLU A 97 14.78 -2.49 -10.60
CA GLU A 97 15.10 -2.79 -9.19
C GLU A 97 15.26 -1.51 -8.36
N GLN A 98 15.84 -0.46 -8.95
CA GLN A 98 15.94 0.85 -8.31
C GLN A 98 14.55 1.46 -8.08
N VAL A 99 13.67 1.44 -9.06
CA VAL A 99 12.30 1.96 -8.95
C VAL A 99 11.54 1.24 -7.84
N PHE A 100 11.56 -0.08 -7.78
CA PHE A 100 10.90 -0.83 -6.70
C PHE A 100 11.49 -0.53 -5.33
N ARG A 101 12.79 -0.33 -5.22
CA ARG A 101 13.44 0.04 -3.96
C ARG A 101 13.04 1.44 -3.50
N GLU A 102 13.04 2.42 -4.41
CA GLU A 102 12.63 3.80 -4.11
C GLU A 102 11.16 3.86 -3.70
N PHE A 103 10.27 3.14 -4.41
CA PHE A 103 8.86 2.98 -4.05
C PHE A 103 8.71 2.41 -2.63
N SER A 104 9.37 1.29 -2.36
CA SER A 104 9.26 0.59 -1.08
C SER A 104 9.77 1.44 0.09
N ASN A 105 10.83 2.22 -0.13
CA ASN A 105 11.33 3.17 0.85
C ASN A 105 10.33 4.30 1.10
N SER A 106 9.77 4.91 0.05
CA SER A 106 8.77 5.97 0.18
C SER A 106 7.49 5.47 0.87
N PHE A 107 7.02 4.28 0.49
CA PHE A 107 5.89 3.63 1.15
C PHE A 107 6.18 3.39 2.64
N GLY A 108 7.34 2.85 2.96
CA GLY A 108 7.75 2.61 4.33
C GLY A 108 7.86 3.89 5.15
N GLU A 109 8.47 4.94 4.59
CA GLU A 109 8.60 6.26 5.24
C GLU A 109 7.24 6.91 5.54
N ILE A 110 6.26 6.74 4.63
CA ILE A 110 4.89 7.19 4.85
C ILE A 110 4.21 6.35 5.93
N MET A 111 4.30 5.03 5.88
CA MET A 111 3.50 4.14 6.71
C MET A 111 4.02 3.95 8.14
N VAL A 112 5.34 3.95 8.36
CA VAL A 112 5.93 3.69 9.68
C VAL A 112 5.37 4.61 10.78
N PRO A 113 5.23 5.93 10.60
CA PRO A 113 4.65 6.80 11.61
C PRO A 113 3.19 6.43 11.99
N PHE A 114 2.39 6.02 11.00
CA PHE A 114 1.01 5.60 11.23
C PHE A 114 0.95 4.23 11.88
N MET A 115 1.72 3.25 11.40
CA MET A 115 1.82 1.93 12.01
C MET A 115 2.18 2.00 13.48
N THR A 116 3.17 2.85 13.81
CA THR A 116 3.63 3.04 15.20
C THR A 116 2.57 3.74 16.06
N ARG A 117 2.04 4.89 15.61
CA ARG A 117 1.10 5.69 16.42
C ARG A 117 -0.25 5.02 16.58
N PHE A 118 -0.70 4.30 15.57
CA PHE A 118 -1.95 3.54 15.58
C PHE A 118 -1.79 2.22 16.34
N ASN A 119 -0.55 1.81 16.65
CA ASN A 119 -0.20 0.50 17.20
C ASN A 119 -0.79 -0.63 16.36
N ALA A 120 -0.52 -0.60 15.06
CA ALA A 120 -1.10 -1.54 14.12
C ALA A 120 -0.60 -2.96 14.35
N ASP A 121 -1.53 -3.91 14.45
CA ASP A 121 -1.27 -5.35 14.50
C ASP A 121 -1.05 -5.92 13.09
N MET A 122 -1.72 -5.31 12.09
CA MET A 122 -1.70 -5.79 10.72
C MET A 122 -1.74 -4.64 9.71
N LEU A 123 -1.00 -4.80 8.62
CA LEU A 123 -1.09 -4.01 7.40
C LEU A 123 -1.61 -4.88 6.26
N VAL A 124 -2.72 -4.50 5.67
CA VAL A 124 -3.29 -5.20 4.49
C VAL A 124 -3.09 -4.34 3.26
N ILE A 125 -2.45 -4.89 2.24
CA ILE A 125 -2.20 -4.22 0.96
C ILE A 125 -3.09 -4.86 -0.11
N GLY A 126 -3.94 -4.06 -0.74
CA GLY A 126 -4.78 -4.43 -1.86
C GLY A 126 -4.52 -3.56 -3.09
N GLY A 127 -5.35 -3.71 -4.11
CA GLY A 127 -5.27 -2.94 -5.34
C GLY A 127 -4.50 -3.64 -6.45
N GLY A 128 -4.56 -3.08 -7.66
CA GLY A 128 -4.00 -3.72 -8.87
C GLY A 128 -2.50 -3.96 -8.82
N MET A 129 -1.76 -3.21 -8.00
CA MET A 129 -0.31 -3.40 -7.84
C MET A 129 0.07 -4.69 -7.11
N VAL A 130 -0.86 -5.31 -6.38
CA VAL A 130 -0.61 -6.58 -5.67
C VAL A 130 -0.21 -7.70 -6.64
N LEU A 131 -0.64 -7.65 -7.90
CA LEU A 131 -0.19 -8.60 -8.92
C LEU A 131 1.34 -8.58 -9.16
N SER A 132 2.01 -7.57 -8.62
CA SER A 132 3.46 -7.38 -8.71
C SER A 132 4.15 -7.45 -7.34
N GLU A 133 3.48 -7.97 -6.31
CA GLU A 133 3.94 -7.97 -4.91
C GLU A 133 5.32 -8.57 -4.70
N GLN A 134 5.67 -9.56 -5.47
CA GLN A 134 6.96 -10.26 -5.39
C GLN A 134 8.17 -9.32 -5.57
N TYR A 135 7.99 -8.17 -6.22
CA TYR A 135 9.05 -7.20 -6.46
C TYR A 135 9.19 -6.14 -5.35
N PHE A 136 8.12 -5.84 -4.62
CA PHE A 136 8.13 -4.79 -3.61
C PHE A 136 7.84 -5.26 -2.18
N LEU A 137 7.02 -6.30 -1.99
CA LEU A 137 6.62 -6.75 -0.65
C LEU A 137 7.79 -7.17 0.24
N PRO A 138 8.82 -7.90 -0.28
CA PRO A 138 10.01 -8.20 0.52
C PRO A 138 10.75 -6.95 0.98
N LEU A 139 10.85 -5.93 0.11
CA LEU A 139 11.51 -4.66 0.41
C LEU A 139 10.74 -3.86 1.45
N ILE A 140 9.42 -3.78 1.32
CA ILE A 140 8.54 -3.15 2.32
C ILE A 140 8.69 -3.86 3.67
N SER A 141 8.63 -5.20 3.69
CA SER A 141 8.76 -5.99 4.92
C SER A 141 10.12 -5.76 5.59
N GLN A 142 11.19 -5.68 4.81
CA GLN A 142 12.52 -5.36 5.31
C GLN A 142 12.58 -3.95 5.92
N TYR A 143 12.02 -2.96 5.23
CA TYR A 143 11.97 -1.58 5.71
C TYR A 143 11.18 -1.47 7.02
N MET A 144 10.00 -2.09 7.09
CA MET A 144 9.17 -2.10 8.29
C MET A 144 9.89 -2.70 9.48
N LYS A 145 10.51 -3.89 9.31
CA LYS A 145 11.29 -4.55 10.37
C LYS A 145 12.47 -3.71 10.83
N ALA A 146 13.20 -3.08 9.91
CA ALA A 146 14.33 -2.20 10.24
C ALA A 146 13.91 -0.97 11.07
N ASN A 147 12.63 -0.56 10.97
CA ASN A 147 12.06 0.54 11.73
C ASN A 147 11.21 0.08 12.94
N GLY A 148 11.39 -1.18 13.38
CA GLY A 148 10.76 -1.70 14.60
C GLY A 148 9.28 -2.06 14.47
N ILE A 149 8.74 -2.12 13.25
CA ILE A 149 7.35 -2.55 13.01
C ILE A 149 7.30 -4.07 12.97
N ASN A 150 6.57 -4.66 13.92
CA ASN A 150 6.36 -6.11 14.06
C ASN A 150 4.97 -6.56 13.59
N ALA A 151 4.17 -5.65 13.04
CA ALA A 151 2.86 -5.96 12.49
C ALA A 151 2.95 -6.99 11.36
N SER A 152 1.93 -7.83 11.25
CA SER A 152 1.77 -8.72 10.09
C SER A 152 1.51 -7.91 8.83
N ILE A 153 2.14 -8.29 7.71
CA ILE A 153 1.86 -7.67 6.41
C ILE A 153 1.30 -8.74 5.50
N MET A 154 0.14 -8.47 4.92
CA MET A 154 -0.48 -9.37 3.96
C MET A 154 -1.02 -8.62 2.75
N THR A 155 -1.17 -9.33 1.65
CA THR A 155 -1.74 -8.81 0.41
C THR A 155 -3.08 -9.46 0.12
N VAL A 156 -3.95 -8.75 -0.59
CA VAL A 156 -5.25 -9.25 -1.06
C VAL A 156 -5.32 -9.06 -2.57
N ALA A 157 -5.18 -10.16 -3.31
CA ALA A 157 -5.22 -10.15 -4.77
C ALA A 157 -6.65 -9.98 -5.31
N ASP A 158 -7.64 -10.60 -4.65
CA ASP A 158 -9.06 -10.42 -5.00
C ASP A 158 -9.65 -9.19 -4.31
N THR A 159 -9.32 -8.04 -4.86
CA THR A 159 -9.81 -6.74 -4.39
C THR A 159 -11.32 -6.60 -4.58
N THR A 160 -11.91 -7.24 -5.57
CA THR A 160 -13.36 -7.15 -5.85
C THR A 160 -14.16 -7.79 -4.72
N THR A 161 -13.84 -9.03 -4.35
CA THR A 161 -14.48 -9.71 -3.22
C THR A 161 -14.23 -8.96 -1.91
N ALA A 162 -13.04 -8.43 -1.69
CA ALA A 162 -12.73 -7.65 -0.50
C ALA A 162 -13.54 -6.35 -0.41
N ILE A 163 -13.74 -5.65 -1.53
CA ILE A 163 -14.56 -4.42 -1.60
C ILE A 163 -16.03 -4.76 -1.31
N ILE A 164 -16.58 -5.80 -1.94
CA ILE A 164 -17.97 -6.23 -1.74
C ILE A 164 -18.21 -6.62 -0.27
N ALA A 165 -17.33 -7.43 0.30
CA ALA A 165 -17.43 -7.83 1.71
C ALA A 165 -17.30 -6.63 2.66
N GLY A 166 -16.46 -5.64 2.30
CA GLY A 166 -16.33 -4.39 3.05
C GLY A 166 -17.57 -3.53 3.00
N ALA A 167 -18.18 -3.38 1.82
CA ALA A 167 -19.42 -2.63 1.65
C ALA A 167 -20.58 -3.28 2.39
N ALA A 168 -20.75 -4.61 2.28
CA ALA A 168 -21.76 -5.36 3.03
C ALA A 168 -21.61 -5.16 4.55
N ALA A 169 -20.37 -5.16 5.04
CA ALA A 169 -20.09 -4.93 6.45
C ALA A 169 -20.47 -3.52 6.95
N LEU A 170 -20.43 -2.52 6.09
CA LEU A 170 -20.90 -1.16 6.41
C LEU A 170 -22.44 -1.09 6.46
N CYS A 171 -23.13 -1.86 5.61
CA CYS A 171 -24.60 -1.92 5.64
C CYS A 171 -25.14 -2.59 6.91
N ASP A 172 -24.41 -3.54 7.49
CA ASP A 172 -24.80 -4.21 8.75
C ASP A 172 -24.66 -3.30 10.00
N LEU A 173 -24.08 -2.11 9.86
CA LEU A 173 -23.87 -1.13 10.94
C LEU A 173 -24.91 0.01 10.95
N ILE A 174 -25.85 0.03 9.98
CA ILE A 174 -26.95 0.98 9.87
C ILE A 174 -28.23 0.31 10.31
#